data_aa62ef4be6745131d2e2607e6ca39952
#
_entry.id   aa62ef4be6745131d2e2607e6ca39952
#
_cell.length_a   1.000
_cell.length_b   1.000
_cell.length_c   1.000
_cell.angle_alpha   90.00
_cell.angle_beta   90.00
_cell.angle_gamma   90.00
#
_symmetry.space_group_name_H-M   'P 1'
#
loop_
_entity.id
_entity.type
_entity.pdbx_description
1 polymer ?
#
loop_
_entity_poly.entity_id
_entity_poly.type
_entity_poly.pdbx_seq_one_letter_code
_entity_poly.pdbx_strand_id
1 'polypeptide(L)'
;MDPFIVKLEGKSLKITNNLDHTVKITEVIIKYKVSVNLIDDRIGLKTITENVKIDKELKRKETLQIETKLEDINEISIIYKDDTFRRIDISL
;
A
#
# COMPACT_ATOMS: atom_id res chain seq x y z
N MET A 1 12.93 6.52 11.42
CA MET A 1 13.07 5.19 10.78
C MET A 1 11.69 4.70 10.34
N ASP A 2 11.57 4.28 9.10
CA ASP A 2 10.29 3.82 8.58
C ASP A 2 9.99 2.41 9.09
N PRO A 3 8.78 2.15 9.59
CA PRO A 3 8.42 0.82 10.09
C PRO A 3 8.33 -0.23 8.98
N PHE A 4 8.11 0.21 7.74
CA PHE A 4 8.04 -0.68 6.59
C PHE A 4 8.85 -0.14 5.43
N ILE A 5 9.53 -1.05 4.72
CA ILE A 5 10.21 -0.73 3.46
C ILE A 5 9.29 -1.18 2.35
N VAL A 6 8.93 -0.27 1.45
CA VAL A 6 8.00 -0.53 0.36
C VAL A 6 8.71 -0.41 -0.97
N LYS A 7 8.56 -1.43 -1.81
CA LYS A 7 9.09 -1.43 -3.18
C LYS A 7 7.98 -1.80 -4.14
N LEU A 8 7.91 -1.07 -5.25
CA LEU A 8 6.97 -1.35 -6.33
C LEU A 8 7.76 -1.75 -7.57
N GLU A 9 7.49 -2.95 -8.09
CA GLU A 9 8.09 -3.47 -9.32
C GLU A 9 6.97 -3.87 -10.26
N GLY A 10 6.65 -3.00 -11.25
CA GLY A 10 5.50 -3.21 -12.12
C GLY A 10 4.20 -3.26 -11.32
N LYS A 11 3.52 -4.40 -11.33
CA LYS A 11 2.29 -4.63 -10.57
C LYS A 11 2.53 -5.41 -9.28
N SER A 12 3.77 -5.57 -8.86
CA SER A 12 4.12 -6.27 -7.63
C SER A 12 4.53 -5.27 -6.56
N LEU A 13 3.76 -5.21 -5.48
CA LEU A 13 4.01 -4.36 -4.33
C LEU A 13 4.62 -5.22 -3.22
N LYS A 14 5.83 -4.87 -2.77
CA LYS A 14 6.54 -5.60 -1.72
C LYS A 14 6.64 -4.74 -0.48
N ILE A 15 6.17 -5.27 0.64
CA ILE A 15 6.20 -4.59 1.94
C ILE A 15 7.04 -5.43 2.90
N THR A 16 8.12 -4.85 3.40
CA THR A 16 9.03 -5.53 4.31
C THR A 16 8.92 -4.93 5.71
N ASN A 17 8.76 -5.77 6.72
CA ASN A 17 8.75 -5.33 8.11
C ASN A 17 10.17 -4.91 8.52
N ASN A 18 10.33 -3.62 8.82
CA ASN A 18 11.61 -3.04 9.26
C ASN A 18 11.66 -2.79 10.78
N LEU A 19 10.63 -3.22 11.49
CA LEU A 19 10.60 -3.14 12.94
C LEU A 19 11.39 -4.29 13.56
N ASP A 20 11.71 -4.18 14.83
CA ASP A 20 12.48 -5.17 15.57
C ASP A 20 11.61 -6.27 16.19
N HIS A 21 10.32 -6.28 15.87
CA HIS A 21 9.35 -7.25 16.39
C HIS A 21 8.33 -7.63 15.32
N THR A 22 7.61 -8.69 15.57
CA THR A 22 6.55 -9.18 14.68
C THR A 22 5.32 -8.28 14.76
N VAL A 23 4.74 -7.97 13.61
CA VAL A 23 3.49 -7.23 13.51
C VAL A 23 2.52 -7.99 12.63
N LYS A 24 1.22 -7.72 12.77
CA LYS A 24 0.19 -8.29 11.91
C LYS A 24 -0.32 -7.20 10.98
N ILE A 25 -0.13 -7.40 9.68
CA ILE A 25 -0.73 -6.50 8.68
C ILE A 25 -2.16 -6.94 8.46
N THR A 26 -3.12 -6.08 8.76
CA THR A 26 -4.54 -6.41 8.64
C THR A 26 -5.11 -5.98 7.30
N GLU A 27 -4.71 -4.83 6.80
CA GLU A 27 -5.23 -4.29 5.55
C GLU A 27 -4.20 -3.37 4.89
N VAL A 28 -4.18 -3.37 3.57
CA VAL A 28 -3.41 -2.40 2.77
C VAL A 28 -4.39 -1.68 1.84
N ILE A 29 -4.40 -0.36 1.91
CA ILE A 29 -5.23 0.48 1.05
C ILE A 29 -4.31 1.08 -0.02
N ILE A 30 -4.61 0.79 -1.29
CA ILE A 30 -3.79 1.21 -2.41
C ILE A 30 -4.54 2.33 -3.15
N LYS A 31 -3.87 3.46 -3.34
CA LYS A 31 -4.45 4.61 -4.05
C LYS A 31 -3.75 4.82 -5.38
N TYR A 32 -4.54 4.87 -6.43
CA TYR A 32 -4.09 5.11 -7.80
C TYR A 32 -4.59 6.46 -8.26
N LYS A 33 -3.77 7.19 -9.01
CA LYS A 33 -4.23 8.36 -9.75
C LYS A 33 -4.29 8.03 -11.22
N VAL A 34 -5.46 8.21 -11.81
CA VAL A 34 -5.68 7.93 -13.23
C VAL A 34 -6.18 9.19 -13.93
N SER A 35 -5.79 9.34 -15.20
CA SER A 35 -6.31 10.42 -16.05
C SER A 35 -7.64 10.00 -16.65
N VAL A 36 -8.61 10.89 -16.63
CA VAL A 36 -9.92 10.67 -17.23
C VAL A 36 -10.26 11.80 -18.19
N ASN A 37 -10.95 11.49 -19.28
CA ASN A 37 -11.45 12.49 -20.22
C ASN A 37 -12.78 13.02 -19.69
N LEU A 38 -12.87 14.35 -19.60
CA LEU A 38 -14.10 15.03 -19.19
C LEU A 38 -14.95 15.36 -20.41
N ILE A 39 -16.21 15.73 -20.18
CA ILE A 39 -17.22 15.95 -21.24
C ILE A 39 -16.77 17.02 -22.27
N ASP A 40 -16.01 18.01 -21.84
CA ASP A 40 -15.57 19.12 -22.68
C ASP A 40 -14.11 19.00 -23.15
N ASP A 41 -13.65 17.76 -23.38
CA ASP A 41 -12.31 17.41 -23.86
C ASP A 41 -11.18 17.82 -22.91
N ARG A 42 -11.49 18.14 -21.67
CA ARG A 42 -10.47 18.37 -20.64
C ARG A 42 -10.02 17.05 -20.05
N ILE A 43 -8.79 17.04 -19.56
CA ILE A 43 -8.23 15.91 -18.83
C ILE A 43 -8.31 16.19 -17.34
N GLY A 44 -8.96 15.31 -16.59
CA GLY A 44 -9.01 15.38 -15.14
C GLY A 44 -8.25 14.23 -14.51
N LEU A 45 -7.97 14.36 -13.22
CA LEU A 45 -7.36 13.27 -12.42
C LEU A 45 -8.42 12.70 -11.49
N LYS A 46 -8.44 11.37 -11.40
CA LYS A 46 -9.33 10.66 -10.50
C LYS A 46 -8.50 9.73 -9.61
N THR A 47 -8.85 9.69 -8.32
CA THR A 47 -8.25 8.75 -7.38
C THR A 47 -9.12 7.51 -7.29
N ILE A 48 -8.50 6.35 -7.48
CA ILE A 48 -9.15 5.05 -7.31
C ILE A 48 -8.50 4.39 -6.10
N THR A 49 -9.31 3.85 -5.21
CA THR A 49 -8.86 3.18 -4.00
C THR A 49 -9.18 1.69 -4.05
N GLU A 50 -8.19 0.87 -3.73
CA GLU A 50 -8.35 -0.57 -3.60
C GLU A 50 -8.00 -0.98 -2.18
N ASN A 51 -8.93 -1.67 -1.50
CA ASN A 51 -8.70 -2.17 -0.14
C ASN A 51 -8.39 -3.67 -0.21
N VAL A 52 -7.22 -4.05 0.28
CA VAL A 52 -6.76 -5.44 0.29
C VAL A 52 -6.69 -5.91 1.74
N LYS A 53 -7.57 -6.82 2.12
CA LYS A 53 -7.55 -7.43 3.46
C LYS A 53 -6.55 -8.59 3.45
N ILE A 54 -5.67 -8.61 4.42
CA ILE A 54 -4.52 -9.51 4.40
C ILE A 54 -4.48 -10.41 5.63
N ASP A 55 -4.53 -9.85 6.83
CA ASP A 55 -4.43 -10.59 8.11
C ASP A 55 -3.22 -11.52 8.17
N LYS A 56 -2.05 -10.98 7.86
CA LYS A 56 -0.80 -11.76 7.84
C LYS A 56 0.20 -11.22 8.84
N GLU A 57 0.80 -12.11 9.63
CA GLU A 57 1.91 -11.78 10.50
C GLU A 57 3.20 -11.66 9.69
N LEU A 58 3.96 -10.60 9.94
CA LEU A 58 5.29 -10.42 9.38
C LEU A 58 6.30 -10.31 10.51
N LYS A 59 7.27 -11.21 10.52
CA LYS A 59 8.42 -11.14 11.40
C LYS A 59 9.39 -10.08 10.89
N ARG A 60 10.36 -9.71 11.71
CA ARG A 60 11.43 -8.79 11.30
C ARG A 60 12.04 -9.22 9.96
N LYS A 61 12.15 -8.28 9.02
CA LYS A 61 12.72 -8.47 7.68
C LYS A 61 11.93 -9.41 6.76
N GLU A 62 10.77 -9.87 7.21
CA GLU A 62 9.89 -10.66 6.36
C GLU A 62 9.14 -9.75 5.38
N THR A 63 8.94 -10.23 4.15
CA THR A 63 8.33 -9.44 3.07
C THR A 63 6.99 -10.03 2.68
N LEU A 64 6.00 -9.14 2.53
CA LEU A 64 4.68 -9.45 1.98
C LEU A 64 4.63 -8.94 0.55
N GLN A 65 4.17 -9.77 -0.37
CA GLN A 65 4.01 -9.38 -1.78
C GLN A 65 2.52 -9.33 -2.13
N ILE A 66 2.10 -8.24 -2.76
CA ILE A 66 0.73 -8.03 -3.21
C ILE A 66 0.76 -7.73 -4.70
N GLU A 67 -0.07 -8.45 -5.48
CA GLU A 67 -0.31 -8.11 -6.87
C GLU A 67 -1.33 -6.98 -6.95
N THR A 68 -0.99 -5.91 -7.65
CA THR A 68 -1.86 -4.74 -7.80
C THR A 68 -2.57 -4.78 -9.14
N LYS A 69 -3.70 -4.08 -9.25
CA LYS A 69 -4.47 -4.01 -10.50
C LYS A 69 -3.86 -3.07 -11.52
N LEU A 70 -3.23 -2.00 -11.04
CA LEU A 70 -2.63 -0.95 -11.87
C LEU A 70 -1.18 -0.73 -11.44
N GLU A 71 -0.38 -0.17 -12.33
CA GLU A 71 1.03 0.12 -12.06
C GLU A 71 1.24 1.49 -11.41
N ASP A 72 0.38 2.46 -11.71
CA ASP A 72 0.56 3.85 -11.25
C ASP A 72 -0.01 4.06 -9.86
N ILE A 73 0.68 3.52 -8.88
CA ILE A 73 0.31 3.68 -7.47
C ILE A 73 0.86 5.01 -6.95
N ASN A 74 -0.01 5.82 -6.37
CA ASN A 74 0.36 7.12 -5.81
C ASN A 74 0.74 7.03 -4.34
N GLU A 75 -0.04 6.27 -3.58
CA GLU A 75 0.12 6.17 -2.14
C GLU A 75 -0.44 4.83 -1.66
N ILE A 76 0.14 4.31 -0.59
CA ILE A 76 -0.45 3.19 0.12
C ILE A 76 -0.65 3.55 1.58
N SER A 77 -1.65 2.95 2.21
CA SER A 77 -1.86 3.01 3.65
C SER A 77 -1.79 1.60 4.20
N ILE A 78 -0.96 1.39 5.20
CA ILE A 78 -0.80 0.09 5.84
C ILE A 78 -1.45 0.16 7.21
N ILE A 79 -2.43 -0.71 7.43
CA ILE A 79 -3.08 -0.87 8.74
C ILE A 79 -2.52 -2.13 9.36
N TYR A 80 -1.86 -1.98 10.50
CA TYR A 80 -1.21 -3.10 11.17
C TYR A 80 -1.44 -3.06 12.67
N LYS A 81 -1.21 -4.18 13.30
CA LYS A 81 -1.36 -4.34 14.75
C LYS A 81 -0.06 -4.86 15.34
N ASP A 82 0.45 -4.13 16.35
CA ASP A 82 1.43 -4.63 17.29
C ASP A 82 0.75 -4.75 18.66
N ASP A 83 0.94 -3.81 19.57
CA ASP A 83 0.16 -3.75 20.83
C ASP A 83 -1.22 -3.14 20.58
N THR A 84 -1.31 -2.22 19.62
CA THR A 84 -2.55 -1.54 19.24
C THR A 84 -2.62 -1.46 17.72
N PHE A 85 -3.80 -1.13 17.20
CA PHE A 85 -3.93 -0.85 15.77
C PHE A 85 -3.25 0.46 15.41
N ARG A 86 -2.48 0.42 14.33
CA ARG A 86 -1.76 1.58 13.80
C ARG A 86 -2.00 1.69 12.31
N ARG A 87 -1.87 2.91 11.81
CA ARG A 87 -1.94 3.20 10.38
C ARG A 87 -0.75 4.04 9.98
N ILE A 88 -0.15 3.70 8.84
CA ILE A 88 0.90 4.52 8.23
C ILE A 88 0.56 4.75 6.76
N ASP A 89 0.72 5.98 6.29
CA ASP A 89 0.53 6.37 4.90
C ASP A 89 1.89 6.60 4.27
N ILE A 90 2.12 5.98 3.12
CA ILE A 90 3.41 6.03 2.41
C ILE A 90 3.16 6.51 0.99
N SER A 91 3.80 7.62 0.62
CA SER A 91 3.79 8.12 -0.77
C SER A 91 4.84 7.39 -1.59
N LEU A 92 4.48 7.03 -2.80
CA LEU A 92 5.35 6.29 -3.71
C LEU A 92 5.79 7.12 -4.91
#